data_36bfa5e616f71db3e17c5afc34563064
#
_entry.id   36bfa5e616f71db3e17c5afc34563064
#
_cell.length_a   1.000
_cell.length_b   1.000
_cell.length_c   1.000
_cell.angle_alpha   90.00
_cell.angle_beta   90.00
_cell.angle_gamma   90.00
#
_symmetry.space_group_name_H-M   'P 1'
#
loop_
_entity.id
_entity.type
_entity.pdbx_description
1 polymer ?
#
loop_
_entity_poly.entity_id
_entity_poly.type
_entity_poly.pdbx_seq_one_letter_code
_entity_poly.pdbx_strand_id
1 'polypeptide(L)'
;YEYLKRKLVENEEFTYYFIVRLITATGVRVSELITFQIEDIDRGHKDIYSKGNKMRRIYVPSQLGREFKQWFLHIGRKSGHLFLNRFGSPLSPSGIRAQFKVFAARYHLDPEVMYPHSFRHRFAKNFIEKCGDITLLSDLLGHESIETTRIYLRRSSSEQYRIINKVVDW
;
A
#
# COMPACT_ATOMS: atom_id res chain seq x y z
N TYR A 1 -4.68 -11.95 -0.69
CA TYR A 1 -4.08 -11.00 0.25
C TYR A 1 -3.96 -11.57 1.65
N GLU A 2 -5.07 -12.01 2.29
CA GLU A 2 -5.05 -12.58 3.64
C GLU A 2 -4.16 -13.82 3.73
N TYR A 3 -4.26 -14.71 2.74
CA TYR A 3 -3.40 -15.89 2.62
C TYR A 3 -1.91 -15.52 2.56
N LEU A 4 -1.53 -14.52 1.73
CA LEU A 4 -0.15 -14.06 1.66
C LEU A 4 0.34 -13.52 3.01
N LYS A 5 -0.45 -12.65 3.67
CA LYS A 5 -0.07 -12.11 4.99
C LYS A 5 0.18 -13.23 5.99
N ARG A 6 -0.70 -14.23 6.04
CA ARG A 6 -0.55 -15.39 6.93
C ARG A 6 0.75 -16.14 6.61
N LYS A 7 1.02 -16.42 5.32
CA LYS A 7 2.25 -17.10 4.91
C LYS A 7 3.52 -16.32 5.25
N LEU A 8 3.51 -15.00 5.12
CA LEU A 8 4.64 -14.16 5.48
C LEU A 8 4.91 -14.17 7.00
N VAL A 9 3.85 -14.20 7.82
CA VAL A 9 3.99 -14.31 9.27
C VAL A 9 4.44 -15.71 9.68
N GLU A 10 3.85 -16.78 9.14
CA GLU A 10 4.23 -18.18 9.39
C GLU A 10 5.71 -18.49 9.07
N ASN A 11 6.29 -17.76 8.11
CA ASN A 11 7.67 -17.92 7.68
C ASN A 11 8.60 -16.80 8.20
N GLU A 12 8.16 -16.01 9.16
CA GLU A 12 8.92 -14.91 9.78
C GLU A 12 9.43 -13.84 8.78
N GLU A 13 8.78 -13.73 7.62
CA GLU A 13 9.11 -12.76 6.57
C GLU A 13 8.52 -11.37 6.91
N PHE A 14 8.77 -10.88 8.13
CA PHE A 14 8.14 -9.67 8.68
C PHE A 14 8.41 -8.42 7.86
N THR A 15 9.60 -8.27 7.29
CA THR A 15 9.92 -7.15 6.39
C THR A 15 8.93 -7.07 5.23
N TYR A 16 8.65 -8.19 4.57
CA TYR A 16 7.73 -8.24 3.44
C TYR A 16 6.26 -8.20 3.86
N TYR A 17 5.94 -8.73 5.03
CA TYR A 17 4.63 -8.54 5.65
C TYR A 17 4.32 -7.04 5.81
N PHE A 18 5.23 -6.27 6.37
CA PHE A 18 5.04 -4.84 6.56
C PHE A 18 5.09 -4.03 5.25
N ILE A 19 5.87 -4.45 4.24
CA ILE A 19 5.83 -3.87 2.89
C ILE A 19 4.43 -4.02 2.29
N VAL A 20 3.86 -5.22 2.31
CA VAL A 20 2.51 -5.50 1.80
C VAL A 20 1.47 -4.71 2.58
N ARG A 21 1.56 -4.67 3.91
CA ARG A 21 0.67 -3.92 4.79
C ARG A 21 0.70 -2.42 4.49
N LEU A 22 1.89 -1.83 4.34
CA LEU A 22 2.03 -0.40 4.09
C LEU A 22 1.47 -0.01 2.72
N ILE A 23 1.78 -0.78 1.66
CA ILE A 23 1.24 -0.51 0.32
C ILE A 23 -0.29 -0.62 0.32
N THR A 24 -0.85 -1.67 0.93
CA THR A 24 -2.31 -1.89 0.93
C THR A 24 -3.08 -0.95 1.87
N ALA A 25 -2.41 -0.32 2.82
CA ALA A 25 -3.02 0.63 3.74
C ALA A 25 -2.92 2.09 3.28
N THR A 26 -1.98 2.42 2.38
CA THR A 26 -1.65 3.79 2.01
C THR A 26 -1.66 4.05 0.51
N GLY A 27 -1.61 2.99 -0.30
CA GLY A 27 -1.46 3.11 -1.75
C GLY A 27 -0.12 3.67 -2.21
N VAL A 28 0.92 3.66 -1.37
CA VAL A 28 2.26 4.17 -1.69
C VAL A 28 2.89 3.44 -2.88
N ARG A 29 3.61 4.17 -3.75
CA ARG A 29 4.41 3.55 -4.82
C ARG A 29 5.64 2.87 -4.24
N VAL A 30 6.10 1.78 -4.87
CA VAL A 30 7.29 1.04 -4.37
C VAL A 30 8.55 1.91 -4.32
N SER A 31 8.70 2.86 -5.25
CA SER A 31 9.80 3.83 -5.26
C SER A 31 9.73 4.84 -4.10
N GLU A 32 8.54 5.17 -3.65
CA GLU A 32 8.30 6.03 -2.50
C GLU A 32 8.43 5.24 -1.18
N LEU A 33 7.94 4.00 -1.17
CA LEU A 33 7.99 3.10 -0.01
C LEU A 33 9.41 2.90 0.51
N ILE A 34 10.39 2.72 -0.37
CA ILE A 34 11.79 2.51 0.04
C ILE A 34 12.42 3.73 0.70
N THR A 35 11.82 4.92 0.54
CA THR A 35 12.29 6.16 1.17
C THR A 35 11.72 6.38 2.58
N PHE A 36 10.79 5.53 3.04
CA PHE A 36 10.23 5.64 4.38
C PHE A 36 11.30 5.39 5.44
N GLN A 37 11.22 6.17 6.50
CA GLN A 37 12.03 6.04 7.71
C GLN A 37 11.15 5.69 8.91
N ILE A 38 11.76 5.18 9.97
CA ILE A 38 11.07 4.85 11.22
C ILE A 38 10.38 6.10 11.79
N GLU A 39 11.01 7.25 11.66
CA GLU A 39 10.52 8.55 12.09
C GLU A 39 9.22 8.97 11.36
N ASP A 40 9.01 8.50 10.12
CA ASP A 40 7.75 8.76 9.38
C ASP A 40 6.59 7.99 10.02
N ILE A 41 6.87 6.79 10.54
CA ILE A 41 5.88 5.98 11.28
C ILE A 41 5.51 6.65 12.61
N ASP A 42 6.49 7.22 13.30
CA ASP A 42 6.27 7.92 14.56
C ASP A 42 5.42 9.18 14.38
N ARG A 43 5.65 9.92 13.29
CA ARG A 43 4.83 11.09 12.90
C ARG A 43 3.45 10.71 12.36
N GLY A 44 3.26 9.44 11.97
CA GLY A 44 2.03 8.95 11.35
C GLY A 44 1.85 9.36 9.88
N HIS A 45 2.85 9.97 9.25
CA HIS A 45 2.80 10.36 7.84
C HIS A 45 4.18 10.56 7.23
N LYS A 46 4.21 10.56 5.90
CA LYS A 46 5.37 10.96 5.09
C LYS A 46 4.95 11.91 3.98
N ASP A 47 5.68 12.99 3.84
CA ASP A 47 5.52 13.93 2.72
C ASP A 47 6.40 13.51 1.54
N ILE A 48 5.79 13.42 0.37
CA ILE A 48 6.44 13.08 -0.91
C ILE A 48 6.34 14.29 -1.83
N TYR A 49 7.47 14.70 -2.38
CA TYR A 49 7.56 15.78 -3.35
C TYR A 49 7.70 15.21 -4.76
N SER A 50 6.86 15.66 -5.69
CA SER A 50 6.88 15.29 -7.10
C SER A 50 7.40 16.44 -7.97
N LYS A 51 7.54 16.21 -9.29
CA LYS A 51 7.92 17.27 -10.25
C LYS A 51 6.99 18.49 -10.10
N GLY A 52 7.54 19.69 -10.17
CA GLY A 52 6.80 20.94 -10.00
C GLY A 52 6.49 21.28 -8.53
N ASN A 53 7.25 20.76 -7.59
CA ASN A 53 7.12 21.04 -6.14
C ASN A 53 5.73 20.72 -5.56
N LYS A 54 4.98 19.83 -6.21
CA LYS A 54 3.71 19.34 -5.67
C LYS A 54 3.97 18.37 -4.53
N MET A 55 3.50 18.74 -3.34
CA MET A 55 3.60 17.92 -2.14
C MET A 55 2.37 17.02 -2.00
N ARG A 56 2.59 15.76 -1.69
CA ARG A 56 1.57 14.79 -1.32
C ARG A 56 1.90 14.16 0.02
N ARG A 57 0.95 14.11 0.93
CA ARG A 57 1.11 13.44 2.21
C ARG A 57 0.55 12.02 2.16
N ILE A 58 1.36 11.05 2.58
CA ILE A 58 0.98 9.66 2.75
C ILE A 58 0.72 9.45 4.24
N TYR A 59 -0.53 9.18 4.60
CA TYR A 59 -0.92 8.92 5.99
C TYR A 59 -0.75 7.44 6.34
N VAL A 60 -0.14 7.17 7.48
CA VAL A 60 -0.02 5.81 8.04
C VAL A 60 -1.15 5.62 9.06
N PRO A 61 -2.08 4.67 8.83
CA PRO A 61 -3.15 4.41 9.78
C PRO A 61 -2.60 4.08 11.17
N SER A 62 -3.20 4.62 12.22
CA SER A 62 -2.71 4.52 13.60
C SER A 62 -2.54 3.07 14.09
N GLN A 63 -3.42 2.16 13.66
CA GLN A 63 -3.28 0.74 13.96
C GLN A 63 -2.01 0.16 13.34
N LEU A 64 -1.76 0.43 12.05
CA LEU A 64 -0.53 -0.03 11.38
C LEU A 64 0.71 0.59 12.01
N GLY A 65 0.65 1.86 12.41
CA GLY A 65 1.73 2.52 13.14
C GLY A 65 2.08 1.81 14.44
N ARG A 66 1.07 1.35 15.22
CA ARG A 66 1.30 0.56 16.45
C ARG A 66 1.96 -0.80 16.15
N GLU A 67 1.52 -1.49 15.10
CA GLU A 67 2.11 -2.76 14.66
C GLU A 67 3.59 -2.58 14.27
N PHE A 68 3.91 -1.51 13.55
CA PHE A 68 5.29 -1.16 13.21
C PHE A 68 6.16 -0.91 14.46
N LYS A 69 5.65 -0.14 15.43
CA LYS A 69 6.39 0.15 16.69
C LYS A 69 6.72 -1.11 17.48
N GLN A 70 5.78 -2.06 17.55
CA GLN A 70 6.02 -3.36 18.16
C GLN A 70 7.11 -4.15 17.41
N TRP A 71 7.07 -4.14 16.08
CA TRP A 71 8.09 -4.79 15.26
C TRP A 71 9.47 -4.16 15.47
N PHE A 72 9.57 -2.82 15.49
CA PHE A 72 10.85 -2.13 15.73
C PHE A 72 11.42 -2.44 17.09
N LEU A 73 10.59 -2.50 18.13
CA LEU A 73 11.02 -2.92 19.47
C LEU A 73 11.60 -4.34 19.46
N HIS A 74 10.92 -5.25 18.75
CA HIS A 74 11.38 -6.64 18.64
C HIS A 74 12.73 -6.77 17.93
N ILE A 75 12.97 -6.01 16.86
CA ILE A 75 14.24 -6.05 16.11
C ILE A 75 15.29 -5.05 16.61
N GLY A 76 15.01 -4.32 17.70
CA GLY A 76 15.95 -3.39 18.33
C GLY A 76 16.29 -2.14 17.50
N ARG A 77 15.41 -1.72 16.57
CA ARG A 77 15.65 -0.56 15.71
C ARG A 77 14.87 0.67 16.18
N LYS A 78 15.54 1.85 16.13
CA LYS A 78 14.95 3.11 16.62
C LYS A 78 14.91 4.22 15.57
N SER A 79 15.69 4.11 14.48
CA SER A 79 15.80 5.17 13.46
C SER A 79 16.24 4.62 12.11
N GLY A 80 16.17 5.48 11.09
CA GLY A 80 16.67 5.24 9.74
C GLY A 80 15.67 4.55 8.82
N HIS A 81 16.15 4.06 7.66
CA HIS A 81 15.28 3.49 6.63
C HIS A 81 14.41 2.36 7.16
N LEU A 82 13.12 2.39 6.79
CA LEU A 82 12.12 1.46 7.29
C LEU A 82 12.44 0.01 6.90
N PHE A 83 12.82 -0.23 5.66
CA PHE A 83 13.07 -1.57 5.12
C PHE A 83 14.52 -1.72 4.67
N LEU A 84 15.23 -2.66 5.29
CA LEU A 84 16.62 -2.98 5.01
C LEU A 84 16.73 -4.40 4.45
N ASN A 85 17.75 -4.61 3.62
CA ASN A 85 18.16 -5.93 3.20
C ASN A 85 19.02 -6.62 4.29
N ARG A 86 19.41 -7.87 4.07
CA ARG A 86 20.26 -8.65 4.99
C ARG A 86 21.64 -8.04 5.28
N PHE A 87 22.08 -7.08 4.48
CA PHE A 87 23.35 -6.37 4.64
C PHE A 87 23.20 -5.02 5.35
N GLY A 88 22.00 -4.67 5.82
CA GLY A 88 21.73 -3.39 6.47
C GLY A 88 21.54 -2.20 5.52
N SER A 89 21.51 -2.43 4.21
CA SER A 89 21.25 -1.37 3.21
C SER A 89 19.76 -1.31 2.87
N PRO A 90 19.24 -0.13 2.46
CA PRO A 90 17.85 0.01 2.04
C PRO A 90 17.48 -0.95 0.91
N LEU A 91 16.28 -1.51 0.96
CA LEU A 91 15.75 -2.32 -0.13
C LEU A 91 15.59 -1.49 -1.40
N SER A 92 15.83 -2.11 -2.56
CA SER A 92 15.54 -1.50 -3.86
C SER A 92 14.17 -1.91 -4.38
N PRO A 93 13.52 -1.09 -5.25
CA PRO A 93 12.26 -1.46 -5.89
C PRO A 93 12.36 -2.75 -6.72
N SER A 94 13.50 -2.97 -7.37
CA SER A 94 13.77 -4.20 -8.13
C SER A 94 13.89 -5.42 -7.21
N GLY A 95 14.59 -5.27 -6.07
CA GLY A 95 14.72 -6.34 -5.06
C GLY A 95 13.36 -6.74 -4.48
N ILE A 96 12.49 -5.75 -4.17
CA ILE A 96 11.13 -6.03 -3.70
C ILE A 96 10.32 -6.80 -4.75
N ARG A 97 10.36 -6.38 -6.04
CA ARG A 97 9.66 -7.08 -7.12
C ARG A 97 10.19 -8.51 -7.32
N ALA A 98 11.51 -8.69 -7.28
CA ALA A 98 12.12 -10.01 -7.40
C ALA A 98 11.68 -10.95 -6.27
N GLN A 99 11.67 -10.45 -5.03
CA GLN A 99 11.24 -11.25 -3.88
C GLN A 99 9.75 -11.61 -3.95
N PHE A 100 8.88 -10.73 -4.44
CA PHE A 100 7.47 -11.07 -4.65
C PHE A 100 7.28 -12.19 -5.68
N LYS A 101 8.11 -12.27 -6.73
CA LYS A 101 8.11 -13.41 -7.67
C LYS A 101 8.49 -14.72 -6.95
N VAL A 102 9.49 -14.65 -6.06
CA VAL A 102 9.88 -15.80 -5.23
C VAL A 102 8.72 -16.24 -4.33
N PHE A 103 8.02 -15.31 -3.69
CA PHE A 103 6.86 -15.65 -2.86
C PHE A 103 5.68 -16.18 -3.68
N ALA A 104 5.46 -15.66 -4.91
CA ALA A 104 4.44 -16.22 -5.80
C ALA A 104 4.69 -17.70 -6.07
N ALA A 105 5.92 -18.07 -6.43
CA ALA A 105 6.30 -19.47 -6.65
C ALA A 105 6.22 -20.31 -5.35
N ARG A 106 6.81 -19.79 -4.25
CA ARG A 106 6.89 -20.51 -2.96
C ARG A 106 5.51 -20.81 -2.37
N TYR A 107 4.57 -19.87 -2.49
CA TYR A 107 3.24 -19.99 -1.88
C TYR A 107 2.14 -20.34 -2.88
N HIS A 108 2.51 -20.75 -4.09
CA HIS A 108 1.56 -21.11 -5.17
C HIS A 108 0.51 -20.02 -5.43
N LEU A 109 0.98 -18.75 -5.47
CA LEU A 109 0.14 -17.59 -5.77
C LEU A 109 0.28 -17.20 -7.25
N ASP A 110 -0.77 -16.63 -7.81
CA ASP A 110 -0.76 -16.11 -9.17
C ASP A 110 0.28 -14.97 -9.29
N PRO A 111 1.33 -15.13 -10.13
CA PRO A 111 2.34 -14.11 -10.34
C PRO A 111 1.79 -12.81 -10.95
N GLU A 112 0.66 -12.88 -11.67
CA GLU A 112 0.01 -11.72 -12.29
C GLU A 112 -0.60 -10.75 -11.26
N VAL A 113 -0.75 -11.18 -10.00
CA VAL A 113 -1.22 -10.34 -8.90
C VAL A 113 -0.19 -10.14 -7.79
N MET A 114 0.98 -10.80 -7.90
CA MET A 114 2.05 -10.75 -6.89
C MET A 114 3.12 -9.69 -7.22
N TYR A 115 2.71 -8.42 -7.27
CA TYR A 115 3.63 -7.30 -7.48
C TYR A 115 3.12 -6.03 -6.75
N PRO A 116 4.01 -5.06 -6.42
CA PRO A 116 3.64 -3.92 -5.59
C PRO A 116 2.44 -3.11 -6.11
N HIS A 117 2.31 -2.97 -7.41
CA HIS A 117 1.23 -2.18 -8.00
C HIS A 117 -0.14 -2.83 -7.80
N SER A 118 -0.24 -4.17 -7.77
CA SER A 118 -1.50 -4.87 -7.46
C SER A 118 -1.99 -4.58 -6.04
N PHE A 119 -1.08 -4.46 -5.08
CA PHE A 119 -1.42 -4.08 -3.70
C PHE A 119 -1.90 -2.63 -3.61
N ARG A 120 -1.33 -1.73 -4.40
CA ARG A 120 -1.81 -0.35 -4.53
C ARG A 120 -3.19 -0.30 -5.20
N HIS A 121 -3.43 -1.11 -6.24
CA HIS A 121 -4.76 -1.26 -6.83
C HIS A 121 -5.79 -1.74 -5.79
N ARG A 122 -5.41 -2.68 -4.95
CA ARG A 122 -6.27 -3.14 -3.85
C ARG A 122 -6.62 -2.01 -2.87
N PHE A 123 -5.66 -1.17 -2.48
CA PHE A 123 -5.93 0.03 -1.69
C PHE A 123 -6.97 0.91 -2.37
N ALA A 124 -6.74 1.26 -3.64
CA ALA A 124 -7.63 2.15 -4.39
C ALA A 124 -9.06 1.58 -4.50
N LYS A 125 -9.19 0.29 -4.81
CA LYS A 125 -10.48 -0.39 -4.91
C LYS A 125 -11.22 -0.39 -3.56
N ASN A 126 -10.55 -0.81 -2.49
CA ASN A 126 -11.15 -0.84 -1.16
C ASN A 126 -11.51 0.56 -0.65
N PHE A 127 -10.70 1.58 -0.97
CA PHE A 127 -10.97 2.96 -0.60
C PHE A 127 -12.23 3.48 -1.27
N ILE A 128 -12.33 3.32 -2.60
CA ILE A 128 -13.48 3.81 -3.35
C ILE A 128 -14.77 3.08 -3.00
N GLU A 129 -14.70 1.79 -2.69
CA GLU A 129 -15.83 0.99 -2.24
C GLU A 129 -16.38 1.47 -0.88
N LYS A 130 -15.50 1.94 0.01
CA LYS A 130 -15.87 2.35 1.37
C LYS A 130 -16.17 3.85 1.48
N CYS A 131 -15.41 4.69 0.83
CA CYS A 131 -15.48 6.15 0.95
C CYS A 131 -16.28 6.78 -0.20
N GLY A 132 -16.19 6.24 -1.41
CA GLY A 132 -16.88 6.78 -2.59
C GLY A 132 -16.25 8.03 -3.18
N ASP A 133 -15.29 8.66 -2.52
CA ASP A 133 -14.67 9.92 -2.94
C ASP A 133 -13.46 9.66 -3.86
N ILE A 134 -13.69 9.87 -5.16
CA ILE A 134 -12.64 9.71 -6.19
C ILE A 134 -11.61 10.82 -6.16
N THR A 135 -12.01 12.03 -5.77
CA THR A 135 -11.11 13.18 -5.73
C THR A 135 -10.09 12.99 -4.62
N LEU A 136 -10.57 12.65 -3.42
CA LEU A 136 -9.70 12.32 -2.30
C LEU A 136 -8.79 11.13 -2.62
N LEU A 137 -9.32 10.08 -3.27
CA LEU A 137 -8.50 8.93 -3.70
C LEU A 137 -7.40 9.36 -4.68
N SER A 138 -7.72 10.23 -5.66
CA SER A 138 -6.74 10.76 -6.62
C SER A 138 -5.62 11.50 -5.93
N ASP A 139 -5.96 12.35 -4.96
CA ASP A 139 -4.98 13.11 -4.16
C ASP A 139 -4.10 12.17 -3.32
N LEU A 140 -4.71 11.21 -2.62
CA LEU A 140 -3.98 10.21 -1.83
C LEU A 140 -3.03 9.35 -2.67
N LEU A 141 -3.41 9.03 -3.90
CA LEU A 141 -2.56 8.28 -4.83
C LEU A 141 -1.53 9.18 -5.52
N GLY A 142 -1.73 10.50 -5.53
CA GLY A 142 -0.89 11.45 -6.27
C GLY A 142 -0.94 11.17 -7.76
N HIS A 143 -2.14 11.09 -8.32
CA HIS A 143 -2.37 11.04 -9.75
C HIS A 143 -2.42 12.46 -10.30
N GLU A 144 -1.73 12.71 -11.41
CA GLU A 144 -1.76 14.03 -12.08
C GLU A 144 -3.12 14.32 -12.72
N SER A 145 -3.85 13.24 -13.08
CA SER A 145 -5.17 13.32 -13.66
C SER A 145 -6.13 12.37 -12.94
N ILE A 146 -7.33 12.86 -12.64
CA ILE A 146 -8.42 12.08 -12.07
C ILE A 146 -8.84 10.91 -12.99
N GLU A 147 -8.63 11.05 -14.32
CA GLU A 147 -8.90 10.00 -15.29
C GLU A 147 -8.15 8.70 -14.94
N THR A 148 -6.92 8.81 -14.45
CA THR A 148 -6.14 7.65 -13.99
C THR A 148 -6.81 6.93 -12.82
N THR A 149 -7.62 7.64 -12.03
CA THR A 149 -8.34 7.09 -10.88
C THR A 149 -9.72 6.56 -11.29
N ARG A 150 -10.31 7.04 -12.39
CA ARG A 150 -11.64 6.60 -12.86
C ARG A 150 -11.73 5.12 -13.19
N ILE A 151 -10.61 4.46 -13.47
CA ILE A 151 -10.59 2.99 -13.68
C ILE A 151 -11.16 2.21 -12.49
N TYR A 152 -11.06 2.77 -11.27
CA TYR A 152 -11.59 2.15 -10.05
C TYR A 152 -13.09 2.36 -9.86
N LEU A 153 -13.72 3.26 -10.64
CA LEU A 153 -15.14 3.54 -10.62
C LEU A 153 -15.95 2.71 -11.63
N ARG A 154 -15.29 1.92 -12.46
CA ARG A 154 -16.01 1.10 -13.45
C ARG A 154 -16.91 0.11 -12.73
N ARG A 155 -18.20 0.35 -12.83
CA ARG A 155 -19.27 -0.48 -12.27
C ARG A 155 -20.00 -1.19 -13.39
N SER A 156 -20.40 -2.42 -13.14
CA SER A 156 -21.30 -3.15 -14.05
C SER A 156 -22.68 -2.49 -14.09
N SER A 157 -23.44 -2.72 -15.13
CA SER A 157 -24.82 -2.20 -15.25
C SER A 157 -25.69 -2.62 -14.07
N SER A 158 -25.52 -3.83 -13.56
CA SER A 158 -26.25 -4.33 -12.38
C SER A 158 -25.88 -3.59 -11.09
N GLU A 159 -24.61 -3.21 -10.91
CA GLU A 159 -24.17 -2.39 -9.78
C GLU A 159 -24.70 -0.96 -9.88
N GLN A 160 -24.71 -0.38 -11.09
CA GLN A 160 -25.28 0.95 -11.33
C GLN A 160 -26.78 0.95 -11.00
N TYR A 161 -27.53 -0.03 -11.47
CA TYR A 161 -28.96 -0.18 -11.18
C TYR A 161 -29.25 -0.31 -9.69
N ARG A 162 -28.45 -1.10 -8.96
CA ARG A 162 -28.59 -1.27 -7.51
C ARG A 162 -28.34 0.04 -6.76
N ILE A 163 -27.37 0.83 -7.21
CA ILE A 163 -27.07 2.13 -6.60
C ILE A 163 -28.20 3.12 -6.85
N ILE A 164 -28.71 3.21 -8.09
CA ILE A 164 -29.84 4.08 -8.42
C ILE A 164 -31.04 3.77 -7.51
N ASN A 165 -31.41 2.49 -7.40
CA ASN A 165 -32.52 2.06 -6.54
C ASN A 165 -32.31 2.33 -5.03
N LYS A 166 -31.06 2.49 -4.59
CA LYS A 166 -30.73 2.80 -3.21
C LYS A 166 -30.73 4.31 -2.92
N VAL A 167 -30.36 5.11 -3.91
CA VAL A 167 -30.08 6.54 -3.72
C VAL A 167 -31.26 7.41 -4.15
N VAL A 168 -32.03 6.96 -5.17
CA VAL A 168 -33.16 7.72 -5.71
C VAL A 168 -34.44 7.27 -5.02
N ASP A 169 -34.92 8.05 -4.11
CA ASP A 169 -36.15 7.83 -3.33
C ASP A 169 -37.22 8.91 -3.52
N TRP A 170 -37.02 9.81 -4.51
CA TRP A 170 -37.95 10.87 -4.93
C TRP A 170 -38.62 10.58 -6.26
#